data_9136ba07f0007f088925c328b0816ece
#
_entry.id   9136ba07f0007f088925c328b0816ece
#
_cell.length_a   1.000
_cell.length_b   1.000
_cell.length_c   1.000
_cell.angle_alpha   90.00
_cell.angle_beta   90.00
_cell.angle_gamma   90.00
#
_symmetry.space_group_name_H-M   'P 1'
#
loop_
_entity.id
_entity.type
_entity.pdbx_description
1 polymer ?
#
loop_
_entity_poly.entity_id
_entity_poly.type
_entity_poly.pdbx_seq_one_letter_code
_entity_poly.pdbx_strand_id
1 'polypeptide(L)'
;ITMADNYIERQQEQYEARKAAWKQAQKYGKKKLTAVRPAESKSHTSTVSKPEDSKRRVFITGGAEGIGKAIVEAFCLAGNQVAFCDINETSGQETAKATGAMFHKVDVSDKNALENCMQTILAEWNDIDIIVNNVGISKFSSITETSVEDFDKILSINLRPVFITSRLLAIHRKKQPSPNPYGRIINICSTRYLMSEPGSEGYAASKGGIYSLTHALALSLSEWNI
;
A
#
# COMPACT_ATOMS: atom_id res chain seq x y z
N ILE A 1 19.20 -31.12 -18.16
CA ILE A 1 18.83 -30.16 -17.09
C ILE A 1 19.07 -28.79 -17.65
N THR A 2 18.01 -28.04 -17.91
CA THR A 2 18.08 -26.72 -18.55
C THR A 2 18.46 -25.64 -17.52
N MET A 3 18.98 -24.47 -17.99
CA MET A 3 19.28 -23.33 -17.09
C MET A 3 18.05 -22.88 -16.25
N ALA A 4 16.84 -23.11 -16.75
CA ALA A 4 15.59 -22.80 -16.05
C ALA A 4 15.39 -23.69 -14.80
N ASP A 5 15.74 -24.98 -14.87
CA ASP A 5 15.60 -25.91 -13.75
C ASP A 5 16.49 -25.49 -12.57
N ASN A 6 17.75 -25.10 -12.87
CA ASN A 6 18.68 -24.58 -11.86
C ASN A 6 18.24 -23.24 -11.22
N TYR A 7 17.47 -22.40 -11.92
CA TYR A 7 16.97 -21.15 -11.36
C TYR A 7 15.84 -21.40 -10.37
N ILE A 8 14.91 -22.27 -10.72
CA ILE A 8 13.76 -22.64 -9.86
C ILE A 8 14.23 -23.33 -8.59
N GLU A 9 15.14 -24.30 -8.72
CA GLU A 9 15.74 -24.98 -7.55
C GLU A 9 16.45 -24.02 -6.61
N ARG A 10 17.26 -23.09 -7.11
CA ARG A 10 17.92 -22.07 -6.29
C ARG A 10 16.95 -21.12 -5.59
N GLN A 11 15.86 -20.76 -6.26
CA GLN A 11 14.81 -19.93 -5.65
C GLN A 11 14.08 -20.69 -4.53
N GLN A 12 13.85 -21.97 -4.73
CA GLN A 12 13.21 -22.84 -3.77
C GLN A 12 14.09 -23.09 -2.53
N GLU A 13 15.39 -23.32 -2.73
CA GLU A 13 16.38 -23.42 -1.65
C GLU A 13 16.48 -22.12 -0.83
N GLN A 14 16.53 -20.97 -1.49
CA GLN A 14 16.55 -19.67 -0.82
C GLN A 14 15.27 -19.40 -0.02
N TYR A 15 14.13 -19.83 -0.53
CA TYR A 15 12.84 -19.75 0.17
C TYR A 15 12.83 -20.60 1.43
N GLU A 16 13.20 -21.87 1.33
CA GLU A 16 13.22 -22.78 2.49
C GLU A 16 14.25 -22.32 3.54
N ALA A 17 15.39 -21.80 3.12
CA ALA A 17 16.40 -21.23 4.03
C ALA A 17 15.84 -20.00 4.78
N ARG A 18 15.16 -19.08 4.09
CA ARG A 18 14.51 -17.90 4.71
C ARG A 18 13.37 -18.29 5.65
N LYS A 19 12.56 -19.26 5.25
CA LYS A 19 11.47 -19.81 6.06
C LYS A 19 11.99 -20.50 7.32
N ALA A 20 13.09 -21.25 7.21
CA ALA A 20 13.77 -21.86 8.35
C ALA A 20 14.35 -20.81 9.30
N ALA A 21 15.04 -19.78 8.77
CA ALA A 21 15.57 -18.67 9.55
C ALA A 21 14.47 -17.88 10.27
N TRP A 22 13.32 -17.63 9.61
CA TRP A 22 12.17 -16.98 10.23
C TRP A 22 11.54 -17.82 11.36
N LYS A 23 11.38 -19.14 11.14
CA LYS A 23 10.93 -20.07 12.20
C LYS A 23 11.88 -20.10 13.38
N GLN A 24 13.20 -20.09 13.13
CA GLN A 24 14.22 -19.99 14.18
C GLN A 24 14.10 -18.65 14.94
N ALA A 25 14.00 -17.54 14.24
CA ALA A 25 13.85 -16.22 14.86
C ALA A 25 12.59 -16.15 15.75
N GLN A 26 11.46 -16.73 15.35
CA GLN A 26 10.27 -16.86 16.19
C GLN A 26 10.51 -17.72 17.44
N LYS A 27 11.29 -18.79 17.32
CA LYS A 27 11.60 -19.72 18.43
C LYS A 27 12.55 -19.09 19.46
N TYR A 28 13.47 -18.24 19.00
CA TYR A 28 14.44 -17.53 19.85
C TYR A 28 13.98 -16.13 20.30
N GLY A 29 12.97 -15.53 19.67
CA GLY A 29 12.44 -14.20 20.01
C GLY A 29 11.70 -14.13 21.36
N LYS A 30 11.56 -15.21 22.09
CA LYS A 30 10.97 -15.25 23.45
C LYS A 30 11.95 -15.15 24.60
N LYS A 31 13.27 -14.99 24.34
CA LYS A 31 14.22 -14.65 25.40
C LYS A 31 14.25 -13.13 25.60
N LYS A 32 13.91 -12.71 26.82
CA LYS A 32 14.00 -11.32 27.28
C LYS A 32 15.33 -10.71 26.86
N LEU A 33 15.26 -9.63 26.09
CA LEU A 33 16.38 -8.72 25.87
C LEU A 33 16.73 -8.07 27.22
N THR A 34 17.73 -8.58 27.91
CA THR A 34 18.43 -7.82 28.93
C THR A 34 19.15 -6.67 28.23
N ALA A 35 18.84 -5.47 28.66
CA ALA A 35 19.37 -4.25 28.08
C ALA A 35 20.91 -4.23 28.14
N VAL A 36 21.56 -4.33 26.99
CA VAL A 36 22.95 -3.95 26.83
C VAL A 36 22.95 -2.44 26.64
N ARG A 37 23.52 -1.71 27.62
CA ARG A 37 23.78 -0.26 27.48
C ARG A 37 24.67 -0.04 26.26
N PRO A 38 24.28 0.83 25.31
CA PRO A 38 25.19 1.26 24.24
C PRO A 38 26.26 2.18 24.85
N ALA A 39 27.51 2.01 24.41
CA ALA A 39 28.60 2.92 24.68
C ALA A 39 28.24 4.35 24.19
N GLU A 40 28.60 5.36 25.01
CA GLU A 40 28.38 6.76 24.71
C GLU A 40 29.02 7.17 23.38
N SER A 41 28.23 7.35 22.34
CA SER A 41 28.61 8.10 21.16
C SER A 41 28.27 9.56 21.38
N LYS A 42 29.28 10.43 21.23
CA LYS A 42 29.15 11.89 21.35
C LYS A 42 28.00 12.37 20.46
N SER A 43 26.95 12.87 21.09
CA SER A 43 25.78 13.42 20.44
C SER A 43 26.13 14.69 19.68
N HIS A 44 26.11 14.64 18.34
CA HIS A 44 25.76 15.83 17.59
C HIS A 44 24.25 16.01 17.72
N THR A 45 23.83 16.78 18.71
CA THR A 45 22.47 17.29 18.81
C THR A 45 22.24 18.31 17.71
N SER A 46 21.93 17.84 16.51
CA SER A 46 21.08 18.63 15.64
C SER A 46 19.67 18.54 16.24
N THR A 47 19.23 19.60 16.88
CA THR A 47 17.84 19.81 17.23
C THR A 47 17.01 19.86 15.94
N VAL A 48 16.68 18.70 15.42
CA VAL A 48 15.56 18.58 14.49
C VAL A 48 14.34 18.79 15.38
N SER A 49 13.83 20.03 15.40
CA SER A 49 12.51 20.32 15.92
C SER A 49 11.56 19.29 15.31
N LYS A 50 10.88 18.49 16.14
CA LYS A 50 9.74 17.69 15.67
C LYS A 50 8.86 18.66 14.87
N PRO A 51 8.51 18.36 13.60
CA PRO A 51 7.53 19.18 12.92
C PRO A 51 6.30 19.21 13.83
N GLU A 52 5.81 20.41 14.11
CA GLU A 52 4.52 20.59 14.77
C GLU A 52 3.55 19.59 14.19
N ASP A 53 2.76 18.96 15.05
CA ASP A 53 1.76 17.92 14.76
C ASP A 53 0.73 18.42 13.73
N SER A 54 1.16 18.58 12.48
CA SER A 54 0.28 19.01 11.41
C SER A 54 -0.56 17.80 11.02
N LYS A 55 -1.85 17.90 11.33
CA LYS A 55 -2.89 16.97 10.90
C LYS A 55 -2.73 16.66 9.41
N ARG A 56 -2.43 15.41 9.06
CA ARG A 56 -2.24 14.95 7.68
C ARG A 56 -3.58 14.58 7.03
N ARG A 57 -3.68 14.81 5.73
CA ARG A 57 -4.81 14.42 4.89
C ARG A 57 -4.47 13.08 4.26
N VAL A 58 -5.20 12.04 4.63
CA VAL A 58 -4.92 10.64 4.28
C VAL A 58 -6.06 10.05 3.47
N PHE A 59 -5.76 9.53 2.29
CA PHE A 59 -6.72 8.79 1.48
C PHE A 59 -6.34 7.30 1.43
N ILE A 60 -7.31 6.41 1.66
CA ILE A 60 -7.08 4.96 1.78
C ILE A 60 -8.06 4.23 0.86
N THR A 61 -7.58 3.32 0.02
CA THR A 61 -8.46 2.43 -0.76
C THR A 61 -8.70 1.12 -0.02
N GLY A 62 -9.96 0.62 -0.01
CA GLY A 62 -10.34 -0.61 0.69
C GLY A 62 -10.32 -0.45 2.21
N GLY A 63 -10.91 0.64 2.71
CA GLY A 63 -10.87 0.99 4.13
C GLY A 63 -12.02 0.46 4.98
N ALA A 64 -12.97 -0.29 4.41
CA ALA A 64 -14.14 -0.75 5.15
C ALA A 64 -13.87 -1.94 6.08
N GLU A 65 -12.92 -2.80 5.73
CA GLU A 65 -12.66 -4.05 6.43
C GLU A 65 -11.17 -4.39 6.50
N GLY A 66 -10.83 -5.39 7.32
CA GLY A 66 -9.50 -6.00 7.38
C GLY A 66 -8.36 -5.03 7.62
N ILE A 67 -7.29 -5.14 6.83
CA ILE A 67 -6.08 -4.31 6.95
C ILE A 67 -6.41 -2.85 6.68
N GLY A 68 -7.22 -2.56 5.66
CA GLY A 68 -7.60 -1.19 5.32
C GLY A 68 -8.34 -0.49 6.45
N LYS A 69 -9.30 -1.16 7.08
CA LYS A 69 -10.02 -0.64 8.26
C LYS A 69 -9.05 -0.33 9.40
N ALA A 70 -8.14 -1.24 9.73
CA ALA A 70 -7.15 -1.01 10.77
C ALA A 70 -6.24 0.19 10.46
N ILE A 71 -5.92 0.43 9.19
CA ILE A 71 -5.16 1.61 8.74
C ILE A 71 -6.00 2.88 8.94
N VAL A 72 -7.29 2.87 8.57
CA VAL A 72 -8.21 4.01 8.80
C VAL A 72 -8.27 4.35 10.28
N GLU A 73 -8.51 3.35 11.14
CA GLU A 73 -8.57 3.51 12.59
C GLU A 73 -7.28 4.12 13.15
N ALA A 74 -6.12 3.60 12.74
CA ALA A 74 -4.83 4.07 13.21
C ALA A 74 -4.55 5.53 12.82
N PHE A 75 -4.85 5.94 11.59
CA PHE A 75 -4.68 7.32 11.17
C PHE A 75 -5.66 8.28 11.84
N CYS A 76 -6.92 7.87 12.04
CA CYS A 76 -7.90 8.65 12.78
C CYS A 76 -7.51 8.83 14.25
N LEU A 77 -7.06 7.74 14.90
CA LEU A 77 -6.60 7.78 16.30
C LEU A 77 -5.39 8.71 16.47
N ALA A 78 -4.52 8.79 15.45
CA ALA A 78 -3.39 9.72 15.41
C ALA A 78 -3.78 11.17 15.10
N GLY A 79 -5.08 11.50 15.02
CA GLY A 79 -5.58 12.85 14.80
C GLY A 79 -5.58 13.34 13.36
N ASN A 80 -5.31 12.48 12.38
CA ASN A 80 -5.27 12.84 10.98
C ASN A 80 -6.68 13.02 10.39
N GLN A 81 -6.77 13.76 9.29
CA GLN A 81 -7.97 13.83 8.47
C GLN A 81 -7.96 12.67 7.49
N VAL A 82 -8.95 11.77 7.57
CA VAL A 82 -8.97 10.52 6.82
C VAL A 82 -10.20 10.45 5.92
N ALA A 83 -9.96 10.13 4.65
CA ALA A 83 -11.00 9.65 3.73
C ALA A 83 -10.62 8.24 3.27
N PHE A 84 -11.61 7.43 3.02
CA PHE A 84 -11.39 6.11 2.44
C PHE A 84 -12.51 5.74 1.47
N CYS A 85 -12.20 4.85 0.55
CA CYS A 85 -13.21 4.26 -0.33
C CYS A 85 -13.26 2.75 -0.19
N ASP A 86 -14.44 2.20 -0.44
CA ASP A 86 -14.66 0.75 -0.49
C ASP A 86 -15.92 0.45 -1.32
N ILE A 87 -16.03 -0.78 -1.82
CA ILE A 87 -17.23 -1.25 -2.51
C ILE A 87 -18.34 -1.65 -1.51
N ASN A 88 -17.95 -2.09 -0.31
CA ASN A 88 -18.88 -2.51 0.76
C ASN A 88 -19.45 -1.28 1.49
N GLU A 89 -20.65 -0.88 1.10
CA GLU A 89 -21.32 0.30 1.66
C GLU A 89 -21.61 0.16 3.15
N THR A 90 -22.12 -0.99 3.58
CA THR A 90 -22.51 -1.23 4.98
C THR A 90 -21.30 -1.14 5.90
N SER A 91 -20.26 -1.93 5.64
CA SER A 91 -19.03 -1.91 6.45
C SER A 91 -18.30 -0.55 6.35
N GLY A 92 -18.40 0.13 5.18
CA GLY A 92 -17.85 1.46 5.00
C GLY A 92 -18.51 2.50 5.89
N GLN A 93 -19.84 2.52 5.95
CA GLN A 93 -20.61 3.42 6.82
C GLN A 93 -20.36 3.14 8.30
N GLU A 94 -20.28 1.87 8.69
CA GLU A 94 -19.94 1.47 10.07
C GLU A 94 -18.56 1.97 10.48
N THR A 95 -17.55 1.77 9.63
CA THR A 95 -16.18 2.24 9.87
C THR A 95 -16.13 3.76 9.93
N ALA A 96 -16.81 4.47 9.02
CA ALA A 96 -16.89 5.94 9.05
C ALA A 96 -17.53 6.46 10.34
N LYS A 97 -18.63 5.85 10.78
CA LYS A 97 -19.31 6.21 12.03
C LYS A 97 -18.44 5.99 13.25
N ALA A 98 -17.66 4.91 13.27
CA ALA A 98 -16.78 4.57 14.40
C ALA A 98 -15.55 5.47 14.48
N THR A 99 -15.03 5.95 13.34
CA THR A 99 -13.74 6.67 13.27
C THR A 99 -13.87 8.16 13.00
N GLY A 100 -15.02 8.63 12.49
CA GLY A 100 -15.18 9.99 11.98
C GLY A 100 -14.52 10.22 10.62
N ALA A 101 -14.01 9.19 9.96
CA ALA A 101 -13.44 9.28 8.63
C ALA A 101 -14.53 9.48 7.55
N MET A 102 -14.17 10.15 6.46
CA MET A 102 -15.04 10.33 5.30
C MET A 102 -15.06 9.04 4.47
N PHE A 103 -16.26 8.52 4.20
CA PHE A 103 -16.44 7.32 3.39
C PHE A 103 -16.98 7.63 2.01
N HIS A 104 -16.41 7.01 0.99
CA HIS A 104 -16.91 7.03 -0.38
C HIS A 104 -17.15 5.60 -0.87
N LYS A 105 -18.38 5.32 -1.33
CA LYS A 105 -18.67 4.03 -1.99
C LYS A 105 -18.07 4.05 -3.40
N VAL A 106 -17.06 3.25 -3.64
CA VAL A 106 -16.34 3.17 -4.93
C VAL A 106 -15.91 1.75 -5.24
N ASP A 107 -16.24 1.29 -6.43
CA ASP A 107 -15.53 0.17 -7.04
C ASP A 107 -14.27 0.71 -7.73
N VAL A 108 -13.09 0.38 -7.20
CA VAL A 108 -11.80 0.86 -7.74
C VAL A 108 -11.48 0.28 -9.12
N SER A 109 -12.19 -0.76 -9.56
CA SER A 109 -12.09 -1.28 -10.94
C SER A 109 -12.76 -0.35 -11.96
N ASP A 110 -13.72 0.47 -11.52
CA ASP A 110 -14.26 1.56 -12.31
C ASP A 110 -13.32 2.77 -12.23
N LYS A 111 -12.59 2.98 -13.32
CA LYS A 111 -11.64 4.09 -13.46
C LYS A 111 -12.31 5.44 -13.17
N ASN A 112 -13.48 5.68 -13.72
CA ASN A 112 -14.17 6.97 -13.62
C ASN A 112 -14.67 7.21 -12.19
N ALA A 113 -15.19 6.17 -11.52
CA ALA A 113 -15.63 6.28 -10.13
C ALA A 113 -14.45 6.62 -9.20
N LEU A 114 -13.29 5.98 -9.38
CA LEU A 114 -12.10 6.27 -8.58
C LEU A 114 -11.53 7.67 -8.88
N GLU A 115 -11.46 8.07 -10.15
CA GLU A 115 -11.02 9.41 -10.55
C GLU A 115 -11.92 10.50 -9.95
N ASN A 116 -13.24 10.34 -10.03
CA ASN A 116 -14.20 11.28 -9.45
C ASN A 116 -14.07 11.37 -7.92
N CYS A 117 -13.93 10.24 -7.24
CA CYS A 117 -13.70 10.21 -5.80
C CYS A 117 -12.45 11.01 -5.40
N MET A 118 -11.32 10.73 -6.06
CA MET A 118 -10.06 11.46 -5.80
C MET A 118 -10.18 12.96 -6.08
N GLN A 119 -10.85 13.34 -7.19
CA GLN A 119 -11.06 14.75 -7.54
C GLN A 119 -11.92 15.47 -6.51
N THR A 120 -12.97 14.82 -6.00
CA THR A 120 -13.82 15.36 -4.94
C THR A 120 -13.00 15.64 -3.67
N ILE A 121 -12.19 14.68 -3.22
CA ILE A 121 -11.36 14.83 -2.03
C ILE A 121 -10.30 15.92 -2.24
N LEU A 122 -9.63 15.94 -3.39
CA LEU A 122 -8.65 16.98 -3.71
C LEU A 122 -9.26 18.38 -3.77
N ALA A 123 -10.48 18.51 -4.30
CA ALA A 123 -11.21 19.79 -4.34
C ALA A 123 -11.59 20.27 -2.93
N GLU A 124 -12.04 19.35 -2.06
CA GLU A 124 -12.46 19.68 -0.70
C GLU A 124 -11.27 19.98 0.23
N TRP A 125 -10.20 19.20 0.10
CA TRP A 125 -9.05 19.30 1.01
C TRP A 125 -7.89 20.13 0.47
N ASN A 126 -7.96 20.54 -0.78
CA ASN A 126 -6.94 21.28 -1.51
C ASN A 126 -5.61 20.52 -1.73
N ASP A 127 -5.40 19.36 -1.15
CA ASP A 127 -4.29 18.43 -1.38
C ASP A 127 -4.51 17.12 -0.58
N ILE A 128 -3.70 16.10 -0.84
CA ILE A 128 -3.59 14.86 -0.07
C ILE A 128 -2.13 14.65 0.30
N ASP A 129 -1.86 14.41 1.58
CA ASP A 129 -0.50 14.19 2.08
C ASP A 129 -0.07 12.73 1.99
N ILE A 130 -1.00 11.80 2.24
CA ILE A 130 -0.72 10.36 2.24
C ILE A 130 -1.79 9.61 1.45
N ILE A 131 -1.37 8.78 0.52
CA ILE A 131 -2.23 7.81 -0.16
C ILE A 131 -1.83 6.40 0.28
N VAL A 132 -2.80 5.59 0.69
CA VAL A 132 -2.59 4.17 0.96
C VAL A 132 -3.40 3.35 -0.04
N ASN A 133 -2.73 2.76 -1.00
CA ASN A 133 -3.30 1.83 -1.96
C ASN A 133 -3.31 0.43 -1.34
N ASN A 134 -4.43 0.08 -0.72
CA ASN A 134 -4.58 -1.16 0.02
C ASN A 134 -5.49 -2.18 -0.67
N VAL A 135 -6.45 -1.75 -1.49
CA VAL A 135 -7.37 -2.68 -2.17
C VAL A 135 -6.60 -3.79 -2.89
N GLY A 136 -7.10 -5.00 -2.71
CA GLY A 136 -6.60 -6.13 -3.46
C GLY A 136 -7.48 -7.37 -3.28
N ILE A 137 -7.66 -8.09 -4.37
CA ILE A 137 -8.31 -9.39 -4.40
C ILE A 137 -7.32 -10.45 -4.86
N SER A 138 -7.63 -11.71 -4.53
CA SER A 138 -6.95 -12.87 -5.07
C SER A 138 -7.98 -13.87 -5.59
N LYS A 139 -7.66 -14.54 -6.67
CA LYS A 139 -8.37 -15.69 -7.17
C LYS A 139 -7.32 -16.75 -7.49
N PHE A 140 -7.46 -17.91 -6.87
CA PHE A 140 -6.58 -19.04 -7.11
C PHE A 140 -7.33 -20.07 -7.95
N SER A 141 -6.78 -20.40 -9.10
CA SER A 141 -7.36 -21.33 -10.06
C SER A 141 -6.24 -21.92 -10.91
N SER A 142 -6.43 -23.11 -11.44
CA SER A 142 -5.48 -23.69 -12.39
C SER A 142 -5.25 -22.75 -13.58
N ILE A 143 -4.03 -22.68 -14.11
CA ILE A 143 -3.72 -21.86 -15.28
C ILE A 143 -4.57 -22.23 -16.49
N THR A 144 -5.01 -23.48 -16.58
CA THR A 144 -5.89 -23.96 -17.67
C THR A 144 -7.36 -23.59 -17.49
N GLU A 145 -7.76 -23.16 -16.30
CA GLU A 145 -9.13 -22.76 -15.94
C GLU A 145 -9.25 -21.25 -15.69
N THR A 146 -8.14 -20.56 -15.51
CA THR A 146 -8.13 -19.10 -15.32
C THR A 146 -8.42 -18.42 -16.67
N SER A 147 -9.52 -17.68 -16.74
CA SER A 147 -9.85 -16.91 -17.94
C SER A 147 -9.00 -15.62 -18.02
N VAL A 148 -8.87 -15.06 -19.21
CA VAL A 148 -8.20 -13.78 -19.43
C VAL A 148 -8.95 -12.67 -18.69
N GLU A 149 -10.28 -12.73 -18.65
CA GLU A 149 -11.14 -11.78 -17.95
C GLU A 149 -10.90 -11.80 -16.44
N ASP A 150 -10.68 -12.97 -15.83
CA ASP A 150 -10.30 -13.08 -14.41
C ASP A 150 -8.93 -12.48 -14.15
N PHE A 151 -7.97 -12.73 -15.02
CA PHE A 151 -6.65 -12.12 -14.96
C PHE A 151 -6.74 -10.59 -15.04
N ASP A 152 -7.45 -10.07 -16.05
CA ASP A 152 -7.64 -8.62 -16.25
C ASP A 152 -8.39 -7.98 -15.07
N LYS A 153 -9.38 -8.68 -14.51
CA LYS A 153 -10.12 -8.23 -13.33
C LYS A 153 -9.18 -8.04 -12.14
N ILE A 154 -8.28 -8.98 -11.88
CA ILE A 154 -7.29 -8.88 -10.80
C ILE A 154 -6.39 -7.67 -11.02
N LEU A 155 -5.86 -7.46 -12.23
CA LEU A 155 -5.02 -6.30 -12.54
C LEU A 155 -5.79 -4.98 -12.41
N SER A 156 -7.05 -4.96 -12.84
CA SER A 156 -7.90 -3.77 -12.77
C SER A 156 -8.21 -3.32 -11.34
N ILE A 157 -8.26 -4.25 -10.40
CA ILE A 157 -8.53 -3.99 -8.98
C ILE A 157 -7.23 -3.74 -8.20
N ASN A 158 -6.19 -4.56 -8.43
CA ASN A 158 -5.00 -4.53 -7.58
C ASN A 158 -3.95 -3.51 -8.06
N LEU A 159 -3.71 -3.40 -9.36
CA LEU A 159 -2.59 -2.65 -9.93
C LEU A 159 -2.99 -1.30 -10.50
N ARG A 160 -4.02 -1.25 -11.34
CA ARG A 160 -4.45 -0.02 -12.03
C ARG A 160 -4.79 1.12 -11.06
N PRO A 161 -5.46 0.91 -9.92
CA PRO A 161 -5.76 1.97 -8.95
C PRO A 161 -4.51 2.66 -8.40
N VAL A 162 -3.42 1.93 -8.19
CA VAL A 162 -2.13 2.50 -7.75
C VAL A 162 -1.62 3.56 -8.72
N PHE A 163 -1.71 3.27 -10.02
CA PHE A 163 -1.34 4.24 -11.05
C PHE A 163 -2.28 5.44 -11.09
N ILE A 164 -3.60 5.21 -11.01
CA ILE A 164 -4.62 6.26 -11.07
C ILE A 164 -4.45 7.26 -9.92
N THR A 165 -4.40 6.78 -8.69
CA THR A 165 -4.29 7.64 -7.49
C THR A 165 -3.01 8.44 -7.48
N SER A 166 -1.88 7.80 -7.83
CA SER A 166 -0.57 8.44 -7.91
C SER A 166 -0.54 9.52 -8.98
N ARG A 167 -1.06 9.22 -10.17
CA ARG A 167 -1.12 10.15 -11.31
C ARG A 167 -2.00 11.37 -10.99
N LEU A 168 -3.14 11.18 -10.36
CA LEU A 168 -4.06 12.29 -10.02
C LEU A 168 -3.45 13.24 -9.00
N LEU A 169 -2.78 12.72 -7.97
CA LEU A 169 -2.06 13.55 -7.01
C LEU A 169 -0.95 14.36 -7.69
N ALA A 170 -0.17 13.74 -8.58
CA ALA A 170 0.87 14.43 -9.34
C ALA A 170 0.31 15.55 -10.24
N ILE A 171 -0.79 15.26 -10.97
CA ILE A 171 -1.46 16.27 -11.82
C ILE A 171 -1.99 17.42 -10.97
N HIS A 172 -2.57 17.13 -9.80
CA HIS A 172 -3.05 18.15 -8.89
C HIS A 172 -1.91 19.06 -8.42
N ARG A 173 -0.82 18.50 -7.92
CA ARG A 173 0.33 19.25 -7.41
C ARG A 173 1.09 20.02 -8.51
N LYS A 174 1.10 19.50 -9.73
CA LYS A 174 1.65 20.24 -10.89
C LYS A 174 0.85 21.51 -11.18
N LYS A 175 -0.47 21.48 -11.01
CA LYS A 175 -1.37 22.63 -11.25
C LYS A 175 -1.43 23.59 -10.07
N GLN A 176 -1.36 23.05 -8.86
CA GLN A 176 -1.49 23.77 -7.60
C GLN A 176 -0.35 23.34 -6.66
N PRO A 177 0.84 23.93 -6.79
CA PRO A 177 1.95 23.59 -5.92
C PRO A 177 1.60 23.86 -4.45
N SER A 178 1.76 22.85 -3.60
CA SER A 178 1.54 22.99 -2.18
C SER A 178 2.62 23.87 -1.55
N PRO A 179 2.29 24.82 -0.67
CA PRO A 179 3.27 25.62 0.04
C PRO A 179 4.10 24.81 1.05
N ASN A 180 3.60 23.67 1.49
CA ASN A 180 4.31 22.74 2.37
C ASN A 180 4.19 21.32 1.80
N PRO A 181 4.98 21.00 0.76
CA PRO A 181 4.83 19.76 0.03
C PRO A 181 5.30 18.59 0.89
N TYR A 182 4.34 17.79 1.35
CA TYR A 182 4.60 16.51 1.96
C TYR A 182 3.77 15.45 1.22
N GLY A 183 4.41 14.50 0.59
CA GLY A 183 3.71 13.44 -0.13
C GLY A 183 4.28 12.06 0.20
N ARG A 184 3.40 11.11 0.47
CA ARG A 184 3.77 9.69 0.62
C ARG A 184 2.71 8.82 -0.02
N ILE A 185 3.15 7.90 -0.86
CA ILE A 185 2.29 6.86 -1.43
C ILE A 185 2.75 5.52 -0.87
N ILE A 186 1.85 4.86 -0.16
CA ILE A 186 2.07 3.55 0.45
C ILE A 186 1.28 2.53 -0.35
N ASN A 187 1.97 1.60 -0.98
CA ASN A 187 1.36 0.55 -1.79
C ASN A 187 1.44 -0.79 -1.06
N ILE A 188 0.30 -1.38 -0.73
CA ILE A 188 0.25 -2.69 -0.07
C ILE A 188 0.57 -3.78 -1.09
N CYS A 189 1.80 -4.26 -1.02
CA CYS A 189 2.31 -5.34 -1.85
C CYS A 189 2.05 -6.71 -1.17
N SER A 190 2.77 -7.72 -1.57
CA SER A 190 2.72 -9.08 -1.01
C SER A 190 4.06 -9.77 -1.27
N THR A 191 4.40 -10.77 -0.47
CA THR A 191 5.52 -11.68 -0.75
C THR A 191 5.37 -12.41 -2.09
N ARG A 192 4.16 -12.45 -2.64
CA ARG A 192 3.85 -13.06 -3.95
C ARG A 192 4.54 -12.35 -5.13
N TYR A 193 5.04 -11.14 -4.97
CA TYR A 193 5.85 -10.49 -6.01
C TYR A 193 7.18 -11.22 -6.26
N LEU A 194 7.65 -11.99 -5.28
CA LEU A 194 8.93 -12.70 -5.32
C LEU A 194 8.76 -14.22 -5.20
N MET A 195 7.73 -14.68 -4.48
CA MET A 195 7.50 -16.10 -4.15
C MET A 195 6.06 -16.46 -4.50
N SER A 196 5.86 -16.95 -5.72
CA SER A 196 4.54 -17.32 -6.23
C SER A 196 4.19 -18.79 -5.90
N GLU A 197 2.91 -19.11 -5.96
CA GLU A 197 2.36 -20.47 -5.88
C GLU A 197 1.61 -20.78 -7.16
N PRO A 198 1.48 -22.05 -7.54
CA PRO A 198 0.63 -22.46 -8.66
C PRO A 198 -0.80 -21.90 -8.50
N GLY A 199 -1.40 -21.48 -9.59
CA GLY A 199 -2.75 -20.90 -9.58
C GLY A 199 -2.85 -19.48 -9.07
N SER A 200 -1.73 -18.78 -8.84
CA SER A 200 -1.72 -17.39 -8.34
C SER A 200 -1.24 -16.37 -9.38
N GLU A 201 -1.22 -16.73 -10.66
CA GLU A 201 -0.57 -15.96 -11.73
C GLU A 201 -1.04 -14.52 -11.81
N GLY A 202 -2.36 -14.27 -11.80
CA GLY A 202 -2.92 -12.92 -11.85
C GLY A 202 -2.58 -12.10 -10.58
N TYR A 203 -2.66 -12.73 -9.41
CA TYR A 203 -2.31 -12.07 -8.15
C TYR A 203 -0.82 -11.77 -8.08
N ALA A 204 0.04 -12.73 -8.42
CA ALA A 204 1.48 -12.55 -8.44
C ALA A 204 1.89 -11.48 -9.45
N ALA A 205 1.32 -11.48 -10.65
CA ALA A 205 1.54 -10.46 -11.66
C ALA A 205 1.14 -9.07 -11.15
N SER A 206 -0.03 -8.94 -10.50
CA SER A 206 -0.47 -7.67 -9.93
C SER A 206 0.48 -7.15 -8.84
N LYS A 207 0.94 -8.02 -7.94
CA LYS A 207 1.84 -7.63 -6.85
C LYS A 207 3.27 -7.37 -7.33
N GLY A 208 3.75 -8.11 -8.34
CA GLY A 208 4.98 -7.81 -9.06
C GLY A 208 4.92 -6.47 -9.78
N GLY A 209 3.78 -6.19 -10.43
CA GLY A 209 3.49 -4.90 -11.05
C GLY A 209 3.50 -3.74 -10.05
N ILE A 210 2.87 -3.89 -8.88
CA ILE A 210 2.89 -2.88 -7.80
C ILE A 210 4.32 -2.61 -7.34
N TYR A 211 5.12 -3.65 -7.13
CA TYR A 211 6.52 -3.50 -6.72
C TYR A 211 7.32 -2.68 -7.73
N SER A 212 7.28 -3.06 -9.01
CA SER A 212 7.99 -2.34 -10.07
C SER A 212 7.46 -0.93 -10.31
N LEU A 213 6.13 -0.76 -10.26
CA LEU A 213 5.48 0.54 -10.40
C LEU A 213 5.87 1.49 -9.26
N THR A 214 6.01 1.00 -8.03
CA THR A 214 6.44 1.80 -6.88
C THR A 214 7.83 2.41 -7.11
N HIS A 215 8.78 1.64 -7.66
CA HIS A 215 10.11 2.15 -8.02
C HIS A 215 10.04 3.24 -9.09
N ALA A 216 9.27 3.01 -10.16
CA ALA A 216 9.13 3.98 -11.25
C ALA A 216 8.44 5.28 -10.76
N LEU A 217 7.41 5.14 -9.93
CA LEU A 217 6.69 6.28 -9.36
C LEU A 217 7.59 7.10 -8.42
N ALA A 218 8.41 6.47 -7.59
CA ALA A 218 9.32 7.16 -6.68
C ALA A 218 10.29 8.10 -7.44
N LEU A 219 10.75 7.67 -8.62
CA LEU A 219 11.59 8.51 -9.48
C LEU A 219 10.78 9.62 -10.15
N SER A 220 9.62 9.27 -10.73
CA SER A 220 8.80 10.20 -11.49
C SER A 220 8.12 11.27 -10.64
N LEU A 221 7.81 10.96 -9.37
CA LEU A 221 7.04 11.85 -8.49
C LEU A 221 7.92 12.70 -7.58
N SER A 222 9.22 12.46 -7.54
CA SER A 222 10.16 13.18 -6.68
C SER A 222 10.16 14.69 -6.91
N GLU A 223 9.92 15.15 -8.15
CA GLU A 223 9.83 16.58 -8.48
C GLU A 223 8.64 17.30 -7.81
N TRP A 224 7.60 16.56 -7.39
CA TRP A 224 6.44 17.09 -6.65
C TRP A 224 6.46 16.76 -5.16
N ASN A 225 7.60 16.33 -4.62
CA ASN A 225 7.77 15.93 -3.22
C ASN A 225 6.78 14.83 -2.77
N ILE A 226 6.57 13.82 -3.62
CA ILE A 226 5.77 12.64 -3.37
C ILE A 226 6.70 11.41 -3.33
#